data_1911b6adeae234829ac3e9086a29a62f
#
_entry.id   1911b6adeae234829ac3e9086a29a62f
#
_cell.length_a   1.000
_cell.length_b   1.000
_cell.length_c   1.000
_cell.angle_alpha   90.00
_cell.angle_beta   90.00
_cell.angle_gamma   90.00
#
_symmetry.space_group_name_H-M   'P 1'
#
loop_
_entity.id
_entity.type
_entity.pdbx_description
1 polymer ?
#
loop_
_entity_poly.entity_id
_entity_poly.type
_entity_poly.pdbx_seq_one_letter_code
_entity_poly.pdbx_strand_id
1 'polypeptide(L)'
;AANKNNSVQQNLQLSSENGFVLPPVTLLKNVTEDIKPPSKETLDANAKVLEGVLSDYSINGNIDTVRYGPVVTRYDLQPAPGLRSQRVVSLADDIARSMTVEAVRVAMVSGQNVIGIELPNKIRETVLLRNILEHEEFQNSRFNLPVCLGKNIAGYPVVVDLAKMPHLLVAGTTGSGKSVGINAMILSLLYKHTPETCRLIMIDPKMLELSVYDGIPHLLTPVVTDPNKAIVALKWAVREMETRYMSMSKLGVRNIDSYNTRLIEARKKGEVLTKSIQVGFDPDTGQAIFEDQHIDLTPLPFIVVVIDEVADLMLVAGKEIESAVQRLAQMARAAGIHVVMATQRPSVDVITGTIKANFPTRIS
;
A
#
# COMPACT_ATOMS: atom_id res chain seq x y z
N ALA A 1 12.61 -33.97 36.25
CA ALA A 1 13.55 -33.13 35.51
C ALA A 1 12.75 -32.07 34.75
N ALA A 2 12.74 -30.84 35.28
CA ALA A 2 12.01 -29.74 34.72
C ALA A 2 12.78 -29.13 33.55
N ASN A 3 12.17 -29.12 32.38
CA ASN A 3 12.69 -28.45 31.20
C ASN A 3 12.48 -26.96 31.33
N LYS A 4 13.55 -26.19 31.61
CA LYS A 4 13.56 -24.73 31.60
C LYS A 4 13.61 -24.29 30.14
N ASN A 5 12.48 -23.83 29.61
CA ASN A 5 12.43 -23.01 28.41
C ASN A 5 13.09 -21.65 28.71
N ASN A 6 14.34 -21.50 28.38
CA ASN A 6 15.01 -20.21 28.29
C ASN A 6 14.48 -19.50 27.04
N SER A 7 13.45 -18.68 27.20
CA SER A 7 13.13 -17.64 26.24
C SER A 7 14.23 -16.58 26.32
N VAL A 8 15.18 -16.66 25.41
CA VAL A 8 16.17 -15.59 25.19
C VAL A 8 15.39 -14.39 24.65
N GLN A 9 14.98 -13.50 25.54
CA GLN A 9 14.64 -12.13 25.16
C GLN A 9 15.93 -11.48 24.63
N GLN A 10 16.13 -11.49 23.33
CA GLN A 10 17.12 -10.63 22.71
C GLN A 10 16.65 -9.20 22.95
N ASN A 11 17.36 -8.46 23.79
CA ASN A 11 17.22 -7.01 23.89
C ASN A 11 17.57 -6.43 22.53
N LEU A 12 16.55 -6.04 21.77
CA LEU A 12 16.68 -5.30 20.52
C LEU A 12 17.19 -3.89 20.87
N GLN A 13 18.49 -3.68 20.68
CA GLN A 13 19.04 -2.33 20.63
C GLN A 13 18.60 -1.70 19.31
N LEU A 14 17.44 -1.00 19.32
CA LEU A 14 16.88 -0.28 18.17
C LEU A 14 17.64 1.04 17.88
N SER A 15 18.57 1.43 18.74
CA SER A 15 19.47 2.57 18.52
C SER A 15 20.88 2.14 18.88
N SER A 16 21.77 2.09 17.91
CA SER A 16 23.20 2.01 18.13
C SER A 16 23.80 3.43 18.23
N GLU A 17 24.97 3.58 18.78
CA GLU A 17 25.73 4.85 18.76
C GLU A 17 25.95 5.40 17.34
N ASN A 18 25.65 4.59 16.31
CA ASN A 18 25.81 4.89 14.86
C ASN A 18 24.48 5.17 14.13
N GLY A 19 23.36 5.39 14.83
CA GLY A 19 22.08 5.73 14.21
C GLY A 19 21.02 4.61 14.25
N PHE A 20 19.90 4.80 13.55
CA PHE A 20 18.77 3.87 13.49
C PHE A 20 19.12 2.60 12.72
N VAL A 21 18.79 1.44 13.27
CA VAL A 21 18.97 0.13 12.62
C VAL A 21 17.60 -0.42 12.20
N LEU A 22 17.50 -0.84 10.93
CA LEU A 22 16.28 -1.48 10.43
C LEU A 22 16.00 -2.79 11.17
N PRO A 23 14.72 -3.10 11.46
CA PRO A 23 14.36 -4.34 12.12
C PRO A 23 14.74 -5.56 11.26
N PRO A 24 15.35 -6.62 11.83
CA PRO A 24 15.69 -7.81 11.07
C PRO A 24 14.42 -8.61 10.72
N VAL A 25 14.37 -9.18 9.52
CA VAL A 25 13.22 -9.97 9.03
C VAL A 25 12.95 -11.20 9.90
N THR A 26 13.96 -11.67 10.63
CA THR A 26 13.86 -12.80 11.58
C THR A 26 12.87 -12.57 12.74
N LEU A 27 12.46 -11.31 13.00
CA LEU A 27 11.40 -10.98 13.96
C LEU A 27 10.01 -11.47 13.51
N LEU A 28 9.83 -11.62 12.21
CA LEU A 28 8.58 -12.08 11.64
C LEU A 28 8.50 -13.62 11.67
N LYS A 29 7.26 -14.11 11.84
CA LYS A 29 6.97 -15.53 11.83
C LYS A 29 7.51 -16.19 10.56
N ASN A 30 8.18 -17.34 10.72
CA ASN A 30 8.63 -18.15 9.60
C ASN A 30 7.55 -19.18 9.22
N VAL A 31 7.55 -19.66 7.98
CA VAL A 31 6.75 -20.81 7.56
C VAL A 31 7.31 -22.07 8.23
N THR A 32 6.47 -22.77 8.95
CA THR A 32 6.81 -24.05 9.58
C THR A 32 6.30 -25.24 8.78
N GLU A 33 5.41 -25.00 7.81
CA GLU A 33 4.82 -26.06 6.99
C GLU A 33 5.01 -25.74 5.51
N ASP A 34 5.78 -26.57 4.81
CA ASP A 34 5.86 -26.56 3.34
C ASP A 34 4.58 -27.22 2.77
N ILE A 35 3.59 -26.40 2.44
CA ILE A 35 2.45 -26.87 1.65
C ILE A 35 2.96 -27.15 0.24
N LYS A 36 3.16 -28.41 -0.07
CA LYS A 36 3.56 -28.82 -1.42
C LYS A 36 2.40 -28.56 -2.40
N PRO A 37 2.66 -27.85 -3.51
CA PRO A 37 1.64 -27.70 -4.54
C PRO A 37 1.22 -29.08 -5.05
N PRO A 38 -0.05 -29.25 -5.49
CA PRO A 38 -0.51 -30.47 -6.14
C PRO A 38 0.39 -30.85 -7.32
N SER A 39 0.53 -32.15 -7.57
CA SER A 39 1.28 -32.59 -8.74
C SER A 39 0.61 -32.13 -10.03
N LYS A 40 1.37 -32.00 -11.11
CA LYS A 40 0.83 -31.59 -12.41
C LYS A 40 -0.28 -32.53 -12.87
N GLU A 41 -0.12 -33.84 -12.64
CA GLU A 41 -1.15 -34.84 -13.00
C GLU A 41 -2.47 -34.58 -12.24
N THR A 42 -2.39 -34.17 -10.98
CA THR A 42 -3.60 -33.82 -10.19
C THR A 42 -4.27 -32.58 -10.74
N LEU A 43 -3.51 -31.55 -11.13
CA LEU A 43 -4.04 -30.31 -11.72
C LEU A 43 -4.67 -30.57 -13.07
N ASP A 44 -4.05 -31.41 -13.92
CA ASP A 44 -4.55 -31.81 -15.24
C ASP A 44 -5.82 -32.68 -15.11
N ALA A 45 -5.89 -33.56 -14.11
CA ALA A 45 -7.09 -34.34 -13.83
C ALA A 45 -8.26 -33.44 -13.41
N ASN A 46 -8.03 -32.46 -12.53
CA ASN A 46 -9.06 -31.49 -12.15
C ASN A 46 -9.50 -30.61 -13.32
N ALA A 47 -8.60 -30.23 -14.23
CA ALA A 47 -8.93 -29.51 -15.45
C ALA A 47 -9.89 -30.31 -16.34
N LYS A 48 -9.63 -31.61 -16.53
CA LYS A 48 -10.52 -32.50 -17.32
C LYS A 48 -11.90 -32.66 -16.67
N VAL A 49 -11.98 -32.73 -15.33
CA VAL A 49 -13.28 -32.77 -14.63
C VAL A 49 -14.02 -31.46 -14.87
N LEU A 50 -13.34 -30.32 -14.79
CA LEU A 50 -13.97 -29.01 -15.05
C LEU A 50 -14.42 -28.89 -16.52
N GLU A 51 -13.63 -29.36 -17.49
CA GLU A 51 -14.04 -29.43 -18.91
C GLU A 51 -15.30 -30.29 -19.12
N GLY A 52 -15.40 -31.42 -18.43
CA GLY A 52 -16.61 -32.26 -18.43
C GLY A 52 -17.83 -31.50 -17.91
N VAL A 53 -17.71 -30.84 -16.76
CA VAL A 53 -18.77 -30.00 -16.18
C VAL A 53 -19.18 -28.88 -17.14
N LEU A 54 -18.23 -28.18 -17.75
CA LEU A 54 -18.52 -27.13 -18.74
C LEU A 54 -19.27 -27.67 -19.95
N SER A 55 -18.87 -28.86 -20.45
CA SER A 55 -19.53 -29.55 -21.57
C SER A 55 -20.98 -29.90 -21.23
N ASP A 56 -21.29 -30.35 -20.00
CA ASP A 56 -22.66 -30.64 -19.55
C ASP A 56 -23.57 -29.41 -19.63
N TYR A 57 -23.01 -28.20 -19.41
CA TYR A 57 -23.70 -26.92 -19.60
C TYR A 57 -23.60 -26.36 -21.03
N SER A 58 -23.17 -27.17 -22.00
CA SER A 58 -22.96 -26.76 -23.40
C SER A 58 -22.00 -25.58 -23.55
N ILE A 59 -20.97 -25.53 -22.71
CA ILE A 59 -19.83 -24.64 -22.83
C ILE A 59 -18.69 -25.39 -23.48
N ASN A 60 -18.40 -25.07 -24.75
CA ASN A 60 -17.34 -25.69 -25.53
C ASN A 60 -16.06 -24.84 -25.43
N GLY A 61 -14.95 -25.48 -25.17
CA GLY A 61 -13.61 -24.86 -25.05
C GLY A 61 -12.64 -25.85 -24.40
N ASN A 62 -11.38 -25.47 -24.37
CA ASN A 62 -10.31 -26.27 -23.77
C ASN A 62 -9.65 -25.46 -22.66
N ILE A 63 -9.15 -26.14 -21.61
CA ILE A 63 -8.36 -25.51 -20.54
C ILE A 63 -6.89 -25.64 -20.93
N ASP A 64 -6.29 -24.56 -21.40
CA ASP A 64 -4.92 -24.56 -21.88
C ASP A 64 -3.89 -24.35 -20.75
N THR A 65 -4.25 -23.58 -19.75
CA THR A 65 -3.33 -23.20 -18.67
C THR A 65 -3.99 -23.36 -17.32
N VAL A 66 -3.28 -24.00 -16.39
CA VAL A 66 -3.66 -24.10 -14.99
C VAL A 66 -2.64 -23.36 -14.13
N ARG A 67 -3.10 -22.43 -13.29
CA ARG A 67 -2.25 -21.63 -12.40
C ARG A 67 -2.64 -21.90 -10.96
N TYR A 68 -1.78 -22.62 -10.26
CA TYR A 68 -1.96 -22.87 -8.83
C TYR A 68 -1.45 -21.69 -8.01
N GLY A 69 -2.30 -21.16 -7.16
CA GLY A 69 -1.98 -20.07 -6.23
C GLY A 69 -2.18 -20.48 -4.77
N PRO A 70 -1.95 -19.57 -3.83
CA PRO A 70 -2.01 -19.88 -2.39
C PRO A 70 -3.43 -20.21 -1.90
N VAL A 71 -4.45 -19.64 -2.51
CA VAL A 71 -5.85 -19.75 -2.05
C VAL A 71 -6.75 -20.40 -3.09
N VAL A 72 -6.51 -20.08 -4.38
CA VAL A 72 -7.31 -20.56 -5.50
C VAL A 72 -6.43 -21.11 -6.59
N THR A 73 -6.97 -22.05 -7.37
CA THR A 73 -6.38 -22.50 -8.64
C THR A 73 -7.19 -21.90 -9.78
N ARG A 74 -6.54 -21.20 -10.70
CA ARG A 74 -7.18 -20.63 -11.89
C ARG A 74 -6.96 -21.53 -13.09
N TYR A 75 -8.07 -21.85 -13.75
CA TYR A 75 -8.14 -22.60 -15.00
C TYR A 75 -8.48 -21.62 -16.11
N ASP A 76 -7.59 -21.46 -17.08
CA ASP A 76 -7.77 -20.53 -18.19
C ASP A 76 -8.47 -21.27 -19.35
N LEU A 77 -9.79 -21.06 -19.48
CA LEU A 77 -10.62 -21.65 -20.54
C LEU A 77 -10.46 -20.84 -21.83
N GLN A 78 -9.98 -21.50 -22.89
CA GLN A 78 -10.04 -21.01 -24.25
C GLN A 78 -11.45 -21.27 -24.82
N PRO A 79 -12.30 -20.26 -24.99
CA PRO A 79 -13.66 -20.49 -25.46
C PRO A 79 -13.69 -20.86 -26.95
N ALA A 80 -14.59 -21.75 -27.34
CA ALA A 80 -14.86 -22.01 -28.74
C ALA A 80 -15.43 -20.76 -29.46
N PRO A 81 -15.21 -20.61 -30.78
CA PRO A 81 -15.75 -19.48 -31.53
C PRO A 81 -17.28 -19.35 -31.37
N GLY A 82 -17.74 -18.11 -31.08
CA GLY A 82 -19.15 -17.80 -30.89
C GLY A 82 -19.67 -17.96 -29.47
N LEU A 83 -18.84 -18.45 -28.52
CA LEU A 83 -19.22 -18.50 -27.12
C LEU A 83 -19.17 -17.10 -26.48
N ARG A 84 -20.27 -16.65 -25.91
CA ARG A 84 -20.31 -15.39 -25.14
C ARG A 84 -19.81 -15.63 -23.73
N SER A 85 -18.79 -14.89 -23.31
CA SER A 85 -18.19 -15.01 -21.97
C SER A 85 -19.19 -14.80 -20.85
N GLN A 86 -20.19 -13.93 -21.04
CA GLN A 86 -21.25 -13.70 -20.05
C GLN A 86 -22.05 -14.97 -19.72
N ARG A 87 -22.16 -15.90 -20.68
CA ARG A 87 -22.83 -17.20 -20.44
C ARG A 87 -22.03 -18.05 -19.47
N VAL A 88 -20.71 -18.05 -19.54
CA VAL A 88 -19.85 -18.78 -18.58
C VAL A 88 -19.88 -18.12 -17.21
N VAL A 89 -19.85 -16.77 -17.17
CA VAL A 89 -19.91 -16.00 -15.92
C VAL A 89 -21.23 -16.29 -15.16
N SER A 90 -22.36 -16.38 -15.89
CA SER A 90 -23.67 -16.65 -15.26
C SER A 90 -23.81 -18.07 -14.71
N LEU A 91 -22.92 -19.01 -15.07
CA LEU A 91 -22.92 -20.39 -14.58
C LEU A 91 -22.00 -20.62 -13.38
N ALA A 92 -21.46 -19.57 -12.78
CA ALA A 92 -20.51 -19.69 -11.68
C ALA A 92 -21.05 -20.55 -10.51
N ASP A 93 -22.30 -20.37 -10.12
CA ASP A 93 -22.93 -21.12 -9.02
C ASP A 93 -23.19 -22.59 -9.41
N ASP A 94 -23.58 -22.84 -10.66
CA ASP A 94 -23.79 -24.19 -11.19
C ASP A 94 -22.47 -24.96 -11.28
N ILE A 95 -21.40 -24.31 -11.73
CA ILE A 95 -20.05 -24.87 -11.74
C ILE A 95 -19.59 -25.17 -10.32
N ALA A 96 -19.82 -24.25 -9.35
CA ALA A 96 -19.47 -24.45 -7.95
C ALA A 96 -20.16 -25.70 -7.38
N ARG A 97 -21.46 -25.85 -7.63
CA ARG A 97 -22.24 -27.02 -7.21
C ARG A 97 -21.67 -28.31 -7.84
N SER A 98 -21.43 -28.32 -9.14
CA SER A 98 -20.95 -29.50 -9.86
C SER A 98 -19.53 -29.90 -9.47
N MET A 99 -18.66 -28.91 -9.15
CA MET A 99 -17.31 -29.12 -8.65
C MET A 99 -17.26 -29.38 -7.14
N THR A 100 -18.40 -29.31 -6.43
CA THR A 100 -18.50 -29.52 -4.97
C THR A 100 -17.57 -28.55 -4.20
N VAL A 101 -17.60 -27.26 -4.57
CA VAL A 101 -16.87 -26.19 -3.91
C VAL A 101 -17.81 -25.08 -3.44
N GLU A 102 -17.39 -24.29 -2.44
CA GLU A 102 -18.21 -23.24 -1.82
C GLU A 102 -18.62 -22.15 -2.82
N ALA A 103 -17.72 -21.71 -3.68
CA ALA A 103 -17.94 -20.68 -4.68
C ALA A 103 -16.90 -20.78 -5.81
N VAL A 104 -17.29 -20.34 -6.99
CA VAL A 104 -16.40 -20.22 -8.15
C VAL A 104 -16.45 -18.79 -8.66
N ARG A 105 -15.30 -18.22 -8.95
CA ARG A 105 -15.23 -16.93 -9.62
C ARG A 105 -14.91 -17.14 -11.09
N VAL A 106 -15.73 -16.56 -11.97
CA VAL A 106 -15.52 -16.60 -13.41
C VAL A 106 -15.32 -15.18 -13.90
N ALA A 107 -14.21 -14.90 -14.55
CA ALA A 107 -13.90 -13.57 -15.06
C ALA A 107 -13.08 -13.62 -16.35
N MET A 108 -13.24 -12.61 -17.20
CA MET A 108 -12.36 -12.40 -18.34
C MET A 108 -10.94 -12.06 -17.87
N VAL A 109 -9.93 -12.66 -18.48
CA VAL A 109 -8.54 -12.35 -18.20
C VAL A 109 -8.11 -11.17 -19.06
N SER A 110 -7.72 -10.08 -18.44
CA SER A 110 -7.34 -8.85 -19.15
C SER A 110 -6.15 -9.10 -20.09
N GLY A 111 -6.27 -8.63 -21.32
CA GLY A 111 -5.22 -8.77 -22.34
C GLY A 111 -5.10 -10.16 -22.98
N GLN A 112 -5.98 -11.11 -22.64
CA GLN A 112 -6.00 -12.47 -23.21
C GLN A 112 -7.41 -12.85 -23.64
N ASN A 113 -7.51 -13.70 -24.66
CA ASN A 113 -8.80 -14.24 -25.13
C ASN A 113 -9.15 -15.53 -24.38
N VAL A 114 -9.10 -15.48 -23.05
CA VAL A 114 -9.44 -16.61 -22.17
C VAL A 114 -10.37 -16.18 -21.06
N ILE A 115 -11.14 -17.12 -20.54
CA ILE A 115 -12.00 -16.96 -19.39
C ILE A 115 -11.34 -17.67 -18.22
N GLY A 116 -10.95 -16.93 -17.20
CA GLY A 116 -10.40 -17.49 -15.96
C GLY A 116 -11.50 -18.04 -15.07
N ILE A 117 -11.40 -19.30 -14.70
CA ILE A 117 -12.28 -19.98 -13.75
C ILE A 117 -11.45 -20.28 -12.50
N GLU A 118 -11.77 -19.63 -11.40
CA GLU A 118 -11.04 -19.74 -10.15
C GLU A 118 -11.77 -20.67 -9.18
N LEU A 119 -11.15 -21.79 -8.85
CA LEU A 119 -11.65 -22.77 -7.88
C LEU A 119 -10.86 -22.65 -6.57
N PRO A 120 -11.53 -22.65 -5.40
CA PRO A 120 -10.84 -22.61 -4.11
C PRO A 120 -10.01 -23.89 -3.89
N ASN A 121 -8.81 -23.71 -3.37
CA ASN A 121 -7.95 -24.84 -3.01
C ASN A 121 -8.51 -25.56 -1.78
N LYS A 122 -8.39 -26.88 -1.74
CA LYS A 122 -8.74 -27.69 -0.55
C LYS A 122 -7.90 -27.33 0.66
N ILE A 123 -6.62 -27.04 0.45
CA ILE A 123 -5.69 -26.56 1.46
C ILE A 123 -5.24 -25.17 1.02
N ARG A 124 -5.54 -24.17 1.85
CA ARG A 124 -5.19 -22.78 1.58
C ARG A 124 -3.87 -22.44 2.29
N GLU A 125 -2.93 -21.89 1.56
CA GLU A 125 -1.65 -21.41 2.09
C GLU A 125 -1.86 -20.06 2.80
N THR A 126 -1.32 -19.91 4.01
CA THR A 126 -1.23 -18.62 4.67
C THR A 126 -0.05 -17.84 4.10
N VAL A 127 -0.32 -16.72 3.43
CA VAL A 127 0.71 -15.83 2.90
C VAL A 127 1.32 -15.01 4.03
N LEU A 128 2.56 -15.29 4.38
CA LEU A 128 3.28 -14.58 5.42
C LEU A 128 4.04 -13.37 4.83
N LEU A 129 4.00 -12.24 5.53
CA LEU A 129 4.71 -11.02 5.13
C LEU A 129 6.22 -11.27 4.98
N ARG A 130 6.81 -12.09 5.86
CA ARG A 130 8.23 -12.45 5.80
C ARG A 130 8.64 -12.97 4.42
N ASN A 131 7.86 -13.86 3.82
CA ASN A 131 8.18 -14.45 2.52
C ASN A 131 8.23 -13.40 1.40
N ILE A 132 7.42 -12.34 1.51
CA ILE A 132 7.39 -11.27 0.53
C ILE A 132 8.56 -10.32 0.77
N LEU A 133 8.85 -9.98 2.02
CA LEU A 133 9.98 -9.12 2.38
C LEU A 133 11.34 -9.74 2.03
N GLU A 134 11.49 -11.07 2.15
CA GLU A 134 12.72 -11.79 1.78
C GLU A 134 12.86 -11.99 0.25
N HIS A 135 11.79 -11.79 -0.53
CA HIS A 135 11.81 -11.99 -1.97
C HIS A 135 12.58 -10.88 -2.70
N GLU A 136 13.23 -11.25 -3.80
CA GLU A 136 14.06 -10.34 -4.60
C GLU A 136 13.29 -9.10 -5.09
N GLU A 137 12.01 -9.25 -5.43
CA GLU A 137 11.18 -8.10 -5.85
C GLU A 137 11.10 -7.00 -4.81
N PHE A 138 11.09 -7.34 -3.51
CA PHE A 138 11.12 -6.35 -2.45
C PHE A 138 12.54 -5.88 -2.16
N GLN A 139 13.48 -6.80 -1.99
CA GLN A 139 14.86 -6.49 -1.59
C GLN A 139 15.57 -5.61 -2.62
N ASN A 140 15.49 -5.97 -3.91
CA ASN A 140 16.14 -5.31 -5.02
C ASN A 140 15.26 -4.22 -5.67
N SER A 141 14.10 -3.91 -5.08
CA SER A 141 13.20 -2.90 -5.63
C SER A 141 13.87 -1.52 -5.65
N ARG A 142 13.76 -0.86 -6.81
CA ARG A 142 14.13 0.56 -6.99
C ARG A 142 12.95 1.49 -6.69
N PHE A 143 11.97 1.00 -5.95
CA PHE A 143 10.81 1.77 -5.56
C PHE A 143 11.15 2.74 -4.43
N ASN A 144 10.58 3.93 -4.50
CA ASN A 144 10.77 4.93 -3.47
C ASN A 144 10.05 4.54 -2.16
N LEU A 145 8.84 3.98 -2.28
CA LEU A 145 8.03 3.52 -1.13
C LEU A 145 7.44 2.14 -1.44
N PRO A 146 8.26 1.06 -1.36
CA PRO A 146 7.77 -0.29 -1.64
C PRO A 146 6.80 -0.75 -0.56
N VAL A 147 5.62 -1.20 -0.98
CA VAL A 147 4.62 -1.82 -0.11
C VAL A 147 4.22 -3.20 -0.63
N CYS A 148 4.15 -4.16 0.29
CA CYS A 148 3.75 -5.53 0.01
C CYS A 148 2.22 -5.64 0.04
N LEU A 149 1.61 -6.12 -1.04
CA LEU A 149 0.16 -6.36 -1.11
C LEU A 149 -0.21 -7.83 -0.88
N GLY A 150 0.72 -8.76 -1.04
CA GLY A 150 0.48 -10.19 -0.90
C GLY A 150 1.07 -11.00 -2.04
N LYS A 151 0.41 -12.09 -2.42
CA LYS A 151 0.72 -12.90 -3.61
C LYS A 151 -0.42 -12.77 -4.62
N ASN A 152 -0.10 -12.79 -5.91
CA ASN A 152 -1.12 -12.87 -6.95
C ASN A 152 -1.72 -14.30 -7.04
N ILE A 153 -2.70 -14.48 -7.93
CA ILE A 153 -3.38 -15.77 -8.14
C ILE A 153 -2.39 -16.91 -8.52
N ALA A 154 -1.27 -16.57 -9.15
CA ALA A 154 -0.24 -17.56 -9.51
C ALA A 154 0.83 -17.75 -8.42
N GLY A 155 0.66 -17.17 -7.24
CA GLY A 155 1.57 -17.33 -6.11
C GLY A 155 2.80 -16.41 -6.11
N TYR A 156 2.94 -15.51 -7.10
CA TYR A 156 4.05 -14.55 -7.13
C TYR A 156 3.81 -13.38 -6.20
N PRO A 157 4.84 -12.88 -5.49
CA PRO A 157 4.74 -11.68 -4.67
C PRO A 157 4.26 -10.48 -5.47
N VAL A 158 3.45 -9.65 -4.84
CA VAL A 158 3.01 -8.36 -5.40
C VAL A 158 3.54 -7.25 -4.51
N VAL A 159 4.57 -6.58 -5.02
CA VAL A 159 5.18 -5.41 -4.41
C VAL A 159 4.94 -4.22 -5.33
N VAL A 160 4.49 -3.12 -4.78
CA VAL A 160 4.16 -1.91 -5.55
C VAL A 160 4.79 -0.68 -4.92
N ASP A 161 4.97 0.36 -5.72
CA ASP A 161 5.53 1.63 -5.24
C ASP A 161 4.40 2.60 -4.87
N LEU A 162 4.22 2.86 -3.58
CA LEU A 162 3.23 3.83 -3.11
C LEU A 162 3.47 5.23 -3.68
N ALA A 163 4.72 5.61 -3.95
CA ALA A 163 5.04 6.89 -4.57
C ALA A 163 4.49 7.02 -6.00
N LYS A 164 4.32 5.89 -6.72
CA LYS A 164 3.69 5.85 -8.06
C LYS A 164 2.17 5.72 -7.99
N MET A 165 1.64 5.22 -6.87
CA MET A 165 0.23 5.18 -6.54
C MET A 165 -0.06 6.25 -5.47
N PRO A 166 0.03 7.53 -5.78
CA PRO A 166 0.29 8.61 -4.80
C PRO A 166 -0.68 8.60 -3.63
N HIS A 167 -1.90 8.16 -3.85
CA HIS A 167 -2.94 8.08 -2.83
C HIS A 167 -3.73 6.78 -3.06
N LEU A 168 -3.81 5.97 -2.01
CA LEU A 168 -4.44 4.66 -2.02
C LEU A 168 -5.71 4.67 -1.16
N LEU A 169 -6.80 4.22 -1.72
CA LEU A 169 -8.04 3.95 -1.00
C LEU A 169 -8.19 2.45 -0.78
N VAL A 170 -8.36 2.03 0.47
CA VAL A 170 -8.59 0.64 0.86
C VAL A 170 -10.00 0.52 1.44
N ALA A 171 -10.84 -0.29 0.84
CA ALA A 171 -12.20 -0.53 1.33
C ALA A 171 -12.39 -2.01 1.65
N GLY A 172 -13.02 -2.31 2.78
CA GLY A 172 -13.29 -3.70 3.15
C GLY A 172 -14.09 -3.79 4.43
N THR A 173 -15.05 -4.71 4.47
CA THR A 173 -15.83 -5.00 5.67
C THR A 173 -14.98 -5.68 6.74
N THR A 174 -15.51 -5.80 7.94
CA THR A 174 -14.88 -6.58 9.02
C THR A 174 -14.61 -8.01 8.56
N GLY A 175 -13.38 -8.50 8.76
CA GLY A 175 -12.96 -9.83 8.33
C GLY A 175 -12.48 -9.92 6.87
N SER A 176 -12.56 -8.86 6.07
CA SER A 176 -12.04 -8.85 4.68
C SER A 176 -10.51 -8.84 4.57
N GLY A 177 -9.79 -8.61 5.67
CA GLY A 177 -8.34 -8.48 5.68
C GLY A 177 -7.82 -7.04 5.56
N LYS A 178 -8.71 -6.00 5.61
CA LYS A 178 -8.35 -4.58 5.54
C LYS A 178 -7.21 -4.22 6.50
N SER A 179 -7.36 -4.52 7.77
CA SER A 179 -6.38 -4.23 8.82
C SER A 179 -5.06 -4.97 8.61
N VAL A 180 -5.13 -6.23 8.19
CA VAL A 180 -3.94 -7.02 7.85
C VAL A 180 -3.19 -6.40 6.66
N GLY A 181 -3.93 -5.98 5.63
CA GLY A 181 -3.36 -5.31 4.46
C GLY A 181 -2.68 -3.98 4.81
N ILE A 182 -3.33 -3.14 5.63
CA ILE A 182 -2.75 -1.86 6.09
C ILE A 182 -1.49 -2.11 6.92
N ASN A 183 -1.55 -3.04 7.87
CA ASN A 183 -0.39 -3.41 8.69
C ASN A 183 0.77 -3.95 7.82
N ALA A 184 0.48 -4.77 6.80
CA ALA A 184 1.50 -5.25 5.87
C ALA A 184 2.16 -4.10 5.09
N MET A 185 1.40 -3.09 4.66
CA MET A 185 1.94 -1.90 4.00
C MET A 185 2.81 -1.06 4.95
N ILE A 186 2.34 -0.80 6.17
CA ILE A 186 3.11 -0.06 7.19
C ILE A 186 4.42 -0.78 7.50
N LEU A 187 4.36 -2.08 7.80
CA LEU A 187 5.54 -2.88 8.08
C LEU A 187 6.51 -2.90 6.89
N SER A 188 6.01 -2.96 5.65
CA SER A 188 6.87 -2.88 4.47
C SER A 188 7.71 -1.60 4.46
N LEU A 189 7.11 -0.46 4.81
CA LEU A 189 7.82 0.80 4.92
C LEU A 189 8.82 0.80 6.07
N LEU A 190 8.46 0.26 7.25
CA LEU A 190 9.33 0.19 8.42
C LEU A 190 10.52 -0.75 8.23
N TYR A 191 10.39 -1.79 7.40
CA TYR A 191 11.47 -2.70 7.04
C TYR A 191 12.39 -2.18 5.92
N LYS A 192 12.02 -1.09 5.25
CA LYS A 192 12.79 -0.51 4.14
C LYS A 192 13.39 0.86 4.45
N HIS A 193 12.73 1.65 5.28
CA HIS A 193 13.04 3.05 5.52
C HIS A 193 13.44 3.33 6.96
N THR A 194 14.41 4.23 7.13
CA THR A 194 14.74 4.84 8.41
C THR A 194 13.86 6.07 8.65
N PRO A 195 13.79 6.59 9.89
CA PRO A 195 13.05 7.83 10.18
C PRO A 195 13.52 9.06 9.40
N GLU A 196 14.76 9.06 8.91
CA GLU A 196 15.31 10.13 8.08
C GLU A 196 14.80 10.09 6.63
N THR A 197 14.34 8.91 6.16
CA THR A 197 13.90 8.73 4.77
C THR A 197 12.39 8.63 4.63
N CYS A 198 11.68 8.18 5.68
CA CYS A 198 10.22 8.09 5.69
C CYS A 198 9.65 8.42 7.07
N ARG A 199 8.67 9.30 7.10
CA ARG A 199 7.91 9.68 8.30
C ARG A 199 6.45 9.29 8.15
N LEU A 200 5.79 9.07 9.28
CA LEU A 200 4.40 8.59 9.34
C LEU A 200 3.53 9.55 10.17
N ILE A 201 2.31 9.75 9.70
CA ILE A 201 1.19 10.28 10.48
C ILE A 201 0.12 9.20 10.47
N MET A 202 -0.27 8.72 11.64
CA MET A 202 -1.27 7.66 11.77
C MET A 202 -2.51 8.21 12.46
N ILE A 203 -3.68 7.94 11.89
CA ILE A 203 -4.99 8.40 12.38
C ILE A 203 -5.87 7.17 12.58
N ASP A 204 -6.22 6.89 13.83
CA ASP A 204 -7.05 5.75 14.24
C ASP A 204 -8.11 6.20 15.23
N PRO A 205 -9.29 6.67 14.76
CA PRO A 205 -10.35 7.16 15.64
C PRO A 205 -10.90 6.10 16.60
N LYS A 206 -10.71 4.81 16.28
CA LYS A 206 -11.21 3.68 17.09
C LYS A 206 -10.20 3.15 18.09
N MET A 207 -8.94 3.53 18.00
CA MET A 207 -7.83 3.05 18.84
C MET A 207 -7.62 1.52 18.79
N LEU A 208 -7.96 0.86 17.67
CA LEU A 208 -7.98 -0.59 17.59
C LEU A 208 -6.85 -1.18 16.76
N GLU A 209 -6.39 -0.47 15.74
CA GLU A 209 -5.55 -1.02 14.69
C GLU A 209 -4.12 -0.44 14.68
N LEU A 210 -3.98 0.88 14.87
CA LEU A 210 -2.71 1.57 14.72
C LEU A 210 -2.03 1.96 16.03
N SER A 211 -2.71 1.85 17.17
CA SER A 211 -2.16 2.18 18.49
C SER A 211 -0.90 1.38 18.86
N VAL A 212 -0.72 0.19 18.28
CA VAL A 212 0.48 -0.65 18.47
C VAL A 212 1.77 0.01 17.94
N TYR A 213 1.64 1.00 17.07
CA TYR A 213 2.77 1.75 16.50
C TYR A 213 3.14 2.99 17.32
N ASP A 214 2.42 3.28 18.39
CA ASP A 214 2.71 4.49 19.18
C ASP A 214 4.13 4.44 19.74
N GLY A 215 4.84 5.57 19.66
CA GLY A 215 6.23 5.67 20.12
C GLY A 215 7.30 5.21 19.12
N ILE A 216 6.96 4.70 17.92
CA ILE A 216 8.01 4.40 16.93
C ILE A 216 8.66 5.70 16.41
N PRO A 217 9.98 5.69 16.12
CA PRO A 217 10.71 6.91 15.72
C PRO A 217 10.29 7.49 14.38
N HIS A 218 9.57 6.75 13.54
CA HIS A 218 9.03 7.22 12.25
C HIS A 218 7.84 8.17 12.43
N LEU A 219 7.13 8.13 13.56
CA LEU A 219 5.97 8.98 13.78
C LEU A 219 6.36 10.45 13.93
N LEU A 220 5.62 11.34 13.26
CA LEU A 220 5.73 12.80 13.40
C LEU A 220 4.94 13.30 14.61
N THR A 221 3.94 12.56 15.03
CA THR A 221 3.08 12.81 16.21
C THR A 221 2.62 11.46 16.75
N PRO A 222 2.29 11.34 18.05
CA PRO A 222 1.59 10.15 18.54
C PRO A 222 0.39 9.80 17.66
N VAL A 223 -0.03 8.55 17.67
CA VAL A 223 -1.20 8.11 16.89
C VAL A 223 -2.40 8.97 17.24
N VAL A 224 -3.00 9.58 16.22
CA VAL A 224 -4.10 10.55 16.39
C VAL A 224 -5.42 9.79 16.50
N THR A 225 -6.05 9.88 17.66
CA THR A 225 -7.30 9.18 17.98
C THR A 225 -8.51 10.11 18.01
N ASP A 226 -8.30 11.40 18.27
CA ASP A 226 -9.35 12.41 18.28
C ASP A 226 -9.61 12.95 16.86
N PRO A 227 -10.87 12.92 16.37
CA PRO A 227 -11.20 13.46 15.05
C PRO A 227 -10.84 14.93 14.84
N ASN A 228 -10.94 15.77 15.87
CA ASN A 228 -10.55 17.19 15.75
C ASN A 228 -9.03 17.34 15.59
N LYS A 229 -8.25 16.52 16.31
CA LYS A 229 -6.79 16.47 16.12
C LYS A 229 -6.42 15.90 14.76
N ALA A 230 -7.21 14.97 14.20
CA ALA A 230 -7.01 14.44 12.84
C ALA A 230 -7.11 15.57 11.79
N ILE A 231 -8.09 16.49 11.94
CA ILE A 231 -8.18 17.68 11.08
C ILE A 231 -6.92 18.53 11.17
N VAL A 232 -6.41 18.74 12.39
CA VAL A 232 -5.17 19.51 12.59
C VAL A 232 -3.98 18.84 11.92
N ALA A 233 -3.85 17.52 12.05
CA ALA A 233 -2.79 16.75 11.43
C ALA A 233 -2.85 16.80 9.88
N LEU A 234 -4.05 16.67 9.31
CA LEU A 234 -4.25 16.80 7.86
C LEU A 234 -3.97 18.22 7.36
N LYS A 235 -4.42 19.25 8.07
CA LYS A 235 -4.11 20.66 7.76
C LYS A 235 -2.61 20.94 7.88
N TRP A 236 -1.93 20.30 8.82
CA TRP A 236 -0.48 20.36 8.92
C TRP A 236 0.19 19.73 7.69
N ALA A 237 -0.25 18.55 7.26
CA ALA A 237 0.29 17.89 6.06
C ALA A 237 0.10 18.75 4.80
N VAL A 238 -1.03 19.47 4.68
CA VAL A 238 -1.25 20.43 3.58
C VAL A 238 -0.25 21.59 3.64
N ARG A 239 -0.03 22.18 4.82
CA ARG A 239 0.96 23.27 4.98
C ARG A 239 2.39 22.80 4.71
N GLU A 240 2.75 21.60 5.18
CA GLU A 240 4.05 21.00 4.89
C GLU A 240 4.25 20.79 3.39
N MET A 241 3.23 20.31 2.69
CA MET A 241 3.23 20.19 1.23
C MET A 241 3.51 21.55 0.57
N GLU A 242 2.82 22.60 0.97
CA GLU A 242 3.01 23.96 0.42
C GLU A 242 4.41 24.49 0.71
N THR A 243 4.93 24.25 1.91
CA THR A 243 6.31 24.62 2.29
C THR A 243 7.34 23.90 1.42
N ARG A 244 7.13 22.61 1.15
CA ARG A 244 8.00 21.83 0.26
C ARG A 244 7.97 22.36 -1.18
N TYR A 245 6.79 22.71 -1.68
CA TYR A 245 6.65 23.36 -3.00
C TYR A 245 7.43 24.68 -3.09
N MET A 246 7.32 25.52 -2.08
CA MET A 246 8.09 26.78 -2.03
C MET A 246 9.59 26.51 -2.03
N SER A 247 10.05 25.49 -1.29
CA SER A 247 11.46 25.10 -1.24
C SER A 247 11.96 24.53 -2.58
N MET A 248 11.18 23.67 -3.20
CA MET A 248 11.49 23.10 -4.52
C MET A 248 11.51 24.19 -5.62
N SER A 249 10.56 25.10 -5.60
CA SER A 249 10.49 26.22 -6.55
C SER A 249 11.74 27.10 -6.48
N LYS A 250 12.25 27.37 -5.27
CA LYS A 250 13.48 28.17 -5.08
C LYS A 250 14.73 27.54 -5.68
N LEU A 251 14.78 26.19 -5.71
CA LEU A 251 15.88 25.45 -6.36
C LEU A 251 15.59 25.09 -7.83
N GLY A 252 14.46 25.52 -8.38
CA GLY A 252 14.07 25.25 -9.76
C GLY A 252 13.77 23.77 -10.05
N VAL A 253 13.44 22.98 -9.04
CA VAL A 253 13.16 21.54 -9.16
C VAL A 253 11.65 21.27 -9.02
N ARG A 254 11.20 20.12 -9.60
CA ARG A 254 9.76 19.84 -9.73
C ARG A 254 9.22 18.76 -8.79
N ASN A 255 10.10 18.01 -8.13
CA ASN A 255 9.73 16.92 -7.22
C ASN A 255 10.76 16.73 -6.13
N ILE A 256 10.37 15.98 -5.09
CA ILE A 256 11.20 15.71 -3.91
C ILE A 256 12.50 14.95 -4.26
N ASP A 257 12.47 14.04 -5.22
CA ASP A 257 13.64 13.25 -5.60
C ASP A 257 14.73 14.17 -6.18
N SER A 258 14.34 15.06 -7.11
CA SER A 258 15.26 16.06 -7.69
C SER A 258 15.74 17.05 -6.64
N TYR A 259 14.86 17.43 -5.69
CA TYR A 259 15.22 18.30 -4.58
C TYR A 259 16.28 17.66 -3.70
N ASN A 260 16.03 16.43 -3.23
CA ASN A 260 16.96 15.70 -2.38
C ASN A 260 18.30 15.41 -3.09
N THR A 261 18.24 15.05 -4.37
CA THR A 261 19.47 14.86 -5.19
C THR A 261 20.30 16.13 -5.22
N ARG A 262 19.69 17.29 -5.45
CA ARG A 262 20.38 18.59 -5.47
C ARG A 262 20.99 18.94 -4.12
N LEU A 263 20.30 18.65 -3.00
CA LEU A 263 20.85 18.87 -1.66
C LEU A 263 22.05 17.98 -1.37
N ILE A 264 21.96 16.68 -1.73
CA ILE A 264 23.07 15.72 -1.57
C ILE A 264 24.28 16.13 -2.39
N GLU A 265 24.09 16.59 -3.63
CA GLU A 265 25.16 17.08 -4.49
C GLU A 265 25.83 18.33 -3.92
N ALA A 266 25.03 19.30 -3.45
CA ALA A 266 25.54 20.51 -2.80
C ALA A 266 26.38 20.17 -1.57
N ARG A 267 25.87 19.27 -0.72
CA ARG A 267 26.60 18.79 0.48
C ARG A 267 27.93 18.12 0.12
N LYS A 268 27.97 17.27 -0.93
CA LYS A 268 29.17 16.60 -1.39
C LYS A 268 30.22 17.58 -1.96
N LYS A 269 29.76 18.67 -2.58
CA LYS A 269 30.64 19.72 -3.16
C LYS A 269 31.01 20.80 -2.15
N GLY A 270 30.48 20.78 -0.94
CA GLY A 270 30.63 21.87 0.04
C GLY A 270 29.97 23.18 -0.41
N GLU A 271 29.00 23.11 -1.31
CA GLU A 271 28.27 24.26 -1.85
C GLU A 271 27.26 24.77 -0.81
N VAL A 272 27.26 26.08 -0.58
CA VAL A 272 26.28 26.74 0.27
C VAL A 272 25.09 27.17 -0.61
N LEU A 273 23.93 26.58 -0.40
CA LEU A 273 22.70 27.02 -1.06
C LEU A 273 22.04 28.11 -0.23
N THR A 274 21.73 29.23 -0.87
CA THR A 274 21.03 30.35 -0.23
C THR A 274 19.68 30.58 -0.87
N LYS A 275 18.73 31.12 -0.10
CA LYS A 275 17.46 31.59 -0.58
C LYS A 275 17.30 33.06 -0.19
N SER A 276 16.94 33.93 -1.12
CA SER A 276 16.58 35.30 -0.82
C SER A 276 15.16 35.36 -0.25
N ILE A 277 15.04 35.91 0.94
CA ILE A 277 13.76 36.13 1.62
C ILE A 277 13.56 37.64 1.76
N GLN A 278 12.35 38.10 1.40
CA GLN A 278 11.97 39.46 1.67
C GLN A 278 11.76 39.64 3.18
N VAL A 279 12.60 40.43 3.82
CA VAL A 279 12.56 40.69 5.28
C VAL A 279 11.83 41.99 5.63
N GLY A 280 11.55 42.85 4.64
CA GLY A 280 10.87 44.10 4.85
C GLY A 280 10.83 44.98 3.62
N PHE A 281 10.48 46.25 3.83
CA PHE A 281 10.58 47.30 2.84
C PHE A 281 11.47 48.40 3.41
N ASP A 282 12.28 49.01 2.57
CA ASP A 282 13.08 50.15 2.91
C ASP A 282 12.11 51.33 3.19
N PRO A 283 12.17 51.95 4.37
CA PRO A 283 11.22 52.98 4.77
C PRO A 283 11.34 54.28 3.94
N ASP A 284 12.51 54.51 3.31
CA ASP A 284 12.75 55.74 2.53
C ASP A 284 12.45 55.54 1.04
N THR A 285 12.70 54.38 0.49
CA THR A 285 12.55 54.07 -0.94
C THR A 285 11.33 53.23 -1.26
N GLY A 286 10.69 52.58 -0.26
CA GLY A 286 9.60 51.64 -0.44
C GLY A 286 9.98 50.36 -1.18
N GLN A 287 11.28 50.13 -1.43
CA GLN A 287 11.75 48.92 -2.10
C GLN A 287 11.84 47.75 -1.11
N ALA A 288 11.59 46.53 -1.64
CA ALA A 288 11.68 45.31 -0.86
C ALA A 288 13.14 45.01 -0.47
N ILE A 289 13.38 44.81 0.80
CA ILE A 289 14.70 44.37 1.32
C ILE A 289 14.72 42.85 1.33
N PHE A 290 15.74 42.28 0.70
CA PHE A 290 15.97 40.84 0.65
C PHE A 290 17.19 40.47 1.48
N GLU A 291 17.08 39.36 2.21
CA GLU A 291 18.18 38.76 2.96
C GLU A 291 18.40 37.32 2.48
N ASP A 292 19.66 36.94 2.30
CA ASP A 292 20.01 35.60 1.89
C ASP A 292 20.10 34.67 3.11
N GLN A 293 19.16 33.72 3.19
CA GLN A 293 19.13 32.70 4.23
C GLN A 293 19.70 31.36 3.70
N HIS A 294 20.57 30.74 4.48
CA HIS A 294 21.09 29.42 4.14
C HIS A 294 19.98 28.36 4.11
N ILE A 295 20.04 27.50 3.09
CA ILE A 295 19.17 26.33 2.98
C ILE A 295 19.81 25.18 3.75
N ASP A 296 19.06 24.52 4.62
CA ASP A 296 19.49 23.27 5.25
C ASP A 296 19.65 22.20 4.16
N LEU A 297 20.82 21.58 4.09
CA LEU A 297 21.17 20.54 3.12
C LEU A 297 20.73 19.15 3.56
N THR A 298 19.84 19.04 4.54
CA THR A 298 19.25 17.76 4.98
C THR A 298 18.15 17.33 4.01
N PRO A 299 18.25 16.14 3.39
CA PRO A 299 17.20 15.64 2.51
C PRO A 299 15.85 15.54 3.24
N LEU A 300 14.78 15.90 2.54
CA LEU A 300 13.42 15.79 3.07
C LEU A 300 12.93 14.33 3.01
N PRO A 301 12.38 13.79 4.11
CA PRO A 301 11.79 12.46 4.12
C PRO A 301 10.48 12.42 3.31
N PHE A 302 10.13 11.25 2.80
CA PHE A 302 8.75 10.98 2.41
C PHE A 302 7.84 11.04 3.65
N ILE A 303 6.59 11.43 3.46
CA ILE A 303 5.58 11.40 4.53
C ILE A 303 4.41 10.54 4.06
N VAL A 304 4.04 9.54 4.86
CA VAL A 304 2.87 8.71 4.60
C VAL A 304 1.84 8.95 5.70
N VAL A 305 0.67 9.42 5.28
CA VAL A 305 -0.49 9.61 6.16
C VAL A 305 -1.37 8.37 6.04
N VAL A 306 -1.57 7.65 7.14
CA VAL A 306 -2.41 6.45 7.20
C VAL A 306 -3.66 6.76 8.00
N ILE A 307 -4.84 6.54 7.40
CA ILE A 307 -6.15 6.73 8.05
C ILE A 307 -6.86 5.38 8.05
N ASP A 308 -7.09 4.79 9.22
CA ASP A 308 -7.70 3.47 9.33
C ASP A 308 -9.20 3.47 9.01
N GLU A 309 -9.94 4.48 9.49
CA GLU A 309 -11.38 4.58 9.24
C GLU A 309 -11.79 6.03 8.98
N VAL A 310 -11.83 6.39 7.68
CA VAL A 310 -12.21 7.75 7.29
C VAL A 310 -13.70 8.05 7.55
N ALA A 311 -14.58 7.05 7.59
CA ALA A 311 -16.00 7.24 7.84
C ALA A 311 -16.25 7.94 9.18
N ASP A 312 -15.50 7.60 10.22
CA ASP A 312 -15.67 8.19 11.53
C ASP A 312 -15.23 9.66 11.57
N LEU A 313 -14.23 10.02 10.77
CA LEU A 313 -13.81 11.42 10.60
C LEU A 313 -14.84 12.22 9.79
N MET A 314 -15.41 11.61 8.74
CA MET A 314 -16.43 12.25 7.89
C MET A 314 -17.70 12.57 8.67
N LEU A 315 -18.08 11.78 9.67
CA LEU A 315 -19.22 12.03 10.54
C LEU A 315 -19.05 13.28 11.42
N VAL A 316 -17.82 13.57 11.83
CA VAL A 316 -17.53 14.71 12.73
C VAL A 316 -17.30 16.00 11.97
N ALA A 317 -16.50 15.95 10.90
CA ALA A 317 -16.07 17.15 10.17
C ALA A 317 -15.88 16.87 8.68
N GLY A 318 -16.84 16.26 8.03
CA GLY A 318 -16.75 15.77 6.65
C GLY A 318 -16.21 16.79 5.65
N LYS A 319 -16.71 18.04 5.67
CA LYS A 319 -16.25 19.09 4.74
C LYS A 319 -14.77 19.45 4.91
N GLU A 320 -14.29 19.52 6.15
CA GLU A 320 -12.90 19.88 6.42
C GLU A 320 -11.94 18.76 6.05
N ILE A 321 -12.32 17.52 6.39
CA ILE A 321 -11.57 16.31 6.03
C ILE A 321 -11.53 16.16 4.51
N GLU A 322 -12.68 16.25 3.82
CA GLU A 322 -12.75 16.15 2.37
C GLU A 322 -11.88 17.21 1.68
N SER A 323 -11.96 18.46 2.13
CA SER A 323 -11.14 19.55 1.59
C SER A 323 -9.63 19.31 1.78
N ALA A 324 -9.21 18.90 2.97
CA ALA A 324 -7.79 18.62 3.24
C ALA A 324 -7.28 17.43 2.44
N VAL A 325 -8.04 16.32 2.41
CA VAL A 325 -7.72 15.11 1.64
C VAL A 325 -7.69 15.40 0.15
N GLN A 326 -8.65 16.17 -0.37
CA GLN A 326 -8.67 16.61 -1.78
C GLN A 326 -7.41 17.42 -2.12
N ARG A 327 -7.04 18.39 -1.29
CA ARG A 327 -5.85 19.22 -1.50
C ARG A 327 -4.58 18.39 -1.55
N LEU A 328 -4.42 17.46 -0.61
CA LEU A 328 -3.31 16.50 -0.60
C LEU A 328 -3.32 15.63 -1.87
N ALA A 329 -4.47 15.02 -2.19
CA ALA A 329 -4.56 14.11 -3.33
C ALA A 329 -4.27 14.77 -4.68
N GLN A 330 -4.53 16.06 -4.83
CA GLN A 330 -4.24 16.80 -6.06
C GLN A 330 -2.76 17.19 -6.20
N MET A 331 -2.06 17.47 -5.11
CA MET A 331 -0.76 18.13 -5.19
C MET A 331 0.37 17.41 -4.44
N ALA A 332 0.09 16.54 -3.46
CA ALA A 332 1.11 16.08 -2.53
C ALA A 332 2.13 15.08 -3.13
N ARG A 333 1.82 14.44 -4.25
CA ARG A 333 2.70 13.47 -4.93
C ARG A 333 4.11 14.02 -5.18
N ALA A 334 4.20 15.20 -5.79
CA ALA A 334 5.50 15.80 -6.12
C ALA A 334 6.26 16.26 -4.86
N ALA A 335 5.54 16.59 -3.79
CA ALA A 335 6.12 16.95 -2.49
C ALA A 335 6.54 15.73 -1.63
N GLY A 336 6.33 14.51 -2.13
CA GLY A 336 6.66 13.28 -1.40
C GLY A 336 5.76 12.99 -0.21
N ILE A 337 4.48 13.41 -0.28
CA ILE A 337 3.48 13.16 0.74
C ILE A 337 2.38 12.27 0.14
N HIS A 338 2.11 11.15 0.79
CA HIS A 338 1.22 10.11 0.29
C HIS A 338 0.15 9.78 1.33
N VAL A 339 -1.05 9.42 0.87
CA VAL A 339 -2.17 9.11 1.75
C VAL A 339 -2.65 7.68 1.49
N VAL A 340 -2.67 6.87 2.53
CA VAL A 340 -3.35 5.58 2.56
C VAL A 340 -4.61 5.77 3.40
N MET A 341 -5.75 5.77 2.77
CA MET A 341 -7.04 6.02 3.40
C MET A 341 -7.89 4.77 3.35
N ALA A 342 -8.37 4.32 4.50
CA ALA A 342 -9.17 3.13 4.59
C ALA A 342 -10.56 3.38 5.17
N THR A 343 -11.49 2.48 4.83
CA THR A 343 -12.85 2.48 5.39
C THR A 343 -13.48 1.10 5.37
N GLN A 344 -14.29 0.82 6.40
CA GLN A 344 -15.20 -0.33 6.44
C GLN A 344 -16.57 0.01 5.83
N ARG A 345 -16.83 1.30 5.56
CA ARG A 345 -18.12 1.80 5.04
C ARG A 345 -17.93 2.48 3.68
N PRO A 346 -17.85 1.71 2.58
CA PRO A 346 -17.67 2.28 1.23
C PRO A 346 -18.97 2.89 0.66
N SER A 347 -19.74 3.59 1.48
CA SER A 347 -20.96 4.30 1.08
C SER A 347 -20.64 5.63 0.39
N VAL A 348 -21.59 6.19 -0.34
CA VAL A 348 -21.39 7.41 -1.17
C VAL A 348 -21.16 8.65 -0.33
N ASP A 349 -21.71 8.70 0.88
CA ASP A 349 -21.52 9.76 1.87
C ASP A 349 -20.12 9.76 2.50
N VAL A 350 -19.44 8.61 2.53
CA VAL A 350 -18.06 8.47 3.01
C VAL A 350 -17.07 8.60 1.86
N ILE A 351 -17.27 7.83 0.79
CA ILE A 351 -16.44 7.87 -0.42
C ILE A 351 -17.16 8.67 -1.49
N THR A 352 -17.08 9.99 -1.34
CA THR A 352 -17.73 10.96 -2.24
C THR A 352 -17.15 10.91 -3.66
N GLY A 353 -17.84 11.53 -4.60
CA GLY A 353 -17.33 11.71 -5.98
C GLY A 353 -15.98 12.41 -6.01
N THR A 354 -15.78 13.40 -5.14
CA THR A 354 -14.53 14.15 -5.00
C THR A 354 -13.38 13.23 -4.56
N ILE A 355 -13.60 12.39 -3.55
CA ILE A 355 -12.60 11.40 -3.10
C ILE A 355 -12.31 10.40 -4.22
N LYS A 356 -13.34 9.86 -4.88
CA LYS A 356 -13.15 8.91 -5.98
C LYS A 356 -12.34 9.48 -7.14
N ALA A 357 -12.53 10.74 -7.48
CA ALA A 357 -11.79 11.41 -8.55
C ALA A 357 -10.30 11.57 -8.23
N ASN A 358 -9.95 11.73 -6.96
CA ASN A 358 -8.59 12.02 -6.50
C ASN A 358 -7.83 10.79 -5.98
N PHE A 359 -8.50 9.66 -5.77
CA PHE A 359 -7.90 8.37 -5.40
C PHE A 359 -8.08 7.36 -6.54
N PRO A 360 -7.21 7.38 -7.55
CA PRO A 360 -7.34 6.49 -8.70
C PRO A 360 -7.01 5.03 -8.34
N THR A 361 -6.11 4.82 -7.38
CA THR A 361 -5.73 3.48 -6.93
C THR A 361 -6.62 3.06 -5.76
N ARG A 362 -7.25 1.89 -5.92
CA ARG A 362 -8.21 1.36 -4.94
C ARG A 362 -8.00 -0.13 -4.76
N ILE A 363 -8.17 -0.59 -3.52
CA ILE A 363 -8.17 -2.01 -3.11
C ILE A 363 -9.47 -2.25 -2.37
N SER A 364 -10.20 -3.31 -2.74
CA SER A 364 -11.45 -3.72 -2.08
C SER A 364 -11.55 -5.24 -2.04
#